data_8915e312a56a08eca372a7f0190722cb
#
_entry.id   8915e312a56a08eca372a7f0190722cb
#
_cell.length_a   1.000
_cell.length_b   1.000
_cell.length_c   1.000
_cell.angle_alpha   90.00
_cell.angle_beta   90.00
_cell.angle_gamma   90.00
#
_symmetry.space_group_name_H-M   'P 1'
#
loop_
_entity.id
_entity.type
_entity.pdbx_description
1 polymer ?
#
loop_
_entity_poly.entity_id
_entity_poly.type
_entity_poly.pdbx_seq_one_letter_code
_entity_poly.pdbx_strand_id
1 'polypeptide(L)'
;MNRLLLSAQLVERAALRYTPAGVPALDLSLKHESLVSEDGQPRQVSMEMRAVAIGAVTKGLLAAELGSMALYTGFVTSARNGRGLLFHITSVEPLSPADPDQLQLNSKRS
;
A
#
# COMPACT_ATOMS: atom_id res chain seq x y z
N MET A 1 -6.92 0.79 -18.51
CA MET A 1 -7.25 0.79 -17.08
C MET A 1 -5.96 0.89 -16.28
N ASN A 2 -6.00 1.60 -15.17
CA ASN A 2 -4.86 1.74 -14.26
C ASN A 2 -5.37 1.48 -12.84
N ARG A 3 -5.18 0.27 -12.36
CA ARG A 3 -5.67 -0.14 -11.05
C ARG A 3 -4.67 -1.10 -10.42
N LEU A 4 -4.27 -0.77 -9.19
CA LEU A 4 -3.35 -1.61 -8.43
C LEU A 4 -4.03 -2.02 -7.12
N LEU A 5 -4.00 -3.32 -6.84
CA LEU A 5 -4.38 -3.88 -5.55
C LEU A 5 -3.12 -4.48 -4.94
N LEU A 6 -2.79 -4.05 -3.74
CA LEU A 6 -1.55 -4.47 -3.12
C LEU A 6 -1.75 -4.67 -1.62
N SER A 7 -1.50 -5.88 -1.13
CA SER A 7 -1.40 -6.10 0.30
C SER A 7 -0.02 -5.63 0.73
N ALA A 8 0.05 -4.82 1.77
CA ALA A 8 1.31 -4.22 2.17
C ALA A 8 1.31 -3.79 3.62
N GLN A 9 2.51 -3.58 4.12
CA GLN A 9 2.76 -3.08 5.46
C GLN A 9 3.02 -1.58 5.40
N LEU A 10 2.38 -0.83 6.28
CA LEU A 10 2.63 0.60 6.40
C LEU A 10 3.93 0.81 7.18
N VAL A 11 4.99 1.24 6.50
CA VAL A 11 6.30 1.36 7.15
C VAL A 11 6.66 2.80 7.51
N GLU A 12 6.15 3.77 6.75
CA GLU A 12 6.37 5.19 7.05
C GLU A 12 5.13 6.00 6.75
N ARG A 13 4.94 7.04 7.53
CA ARG A 13 3.86 8.00 7.35
C ARG A 13 4.39 9.39 7.68
N ALA A 14 4.30 10.30 6.71
CA ALA A 14 4.66 11.70 6.94
C ALA A 14 3.54 12.43 7.68
N ALA A 15 3.80 13.64 8.12
CA ALA A 15 2.79 14.47 8.74
C ALA A 15 1.70 14.83 7.71
N LEU A 16 0.48 14.97 8.20
CA LEU A 16 -0.65 15.40 7.36
C LEU A 16 -0.35 16.77 6.76
N ARG A 17 -0.60 16.91 5.48
CA ARG A 17 -0.50 18.18 4.77
C ARG A 17 -1.78 18.44 4.01
N TYR A 18 -1.89 19.63 3.46
CA TYR A 18 -3.04 20.03 2.67
C TYR A 18 -2.60 20.46 1.28
N THR A 19 -3.37 20.08 0.27
CA THR A 19 -3.14 20.53 -1.09
C THR A 19 -3.47 22.03 -1.20
N PRO A 20 -3.06 22.72 -2.28
CA PRO A 20 -3.46 24.12 -2.49
C PRO A 20 -4.98 24.33 -2.44
N ALA A 21 -5.76 23.30 -2.78
CA ALA A 21 -7.23 23.38 -2.70
C ALA A 21 -7.77 23.12 -1.30
N GLY A 22 -6.91 22.91 -0.31
CA GLY A 22 -7.34 22.67 1.07
C GLY A 22 -7.76 21.24 1.37
N VAL A 23 -7.43 20.30 0.50
CA VAL A 23 -7.78 18.88 0.69
C VAL A 23 -6.66 18.18 1.45
N PRO A 24 -6.98 17.35 2.46
CA PRO A 24 -5.93 16.64 3.19
C PRO A 24 -5.19 15.66 2.30
N ALA A 25 -3.88 15.58 2.51
CA ALA A 25 -3.01 14.68 1.79
C ALA A 25 -1.99 14.05 2.73
N LEU A 26 -1.63 12.81 2.49
CA LEU A 26 -0.75 12.05 3.35
C LEU A 26 0.22 11.24 2.51
N ASP A 27 1.52 11.45 2.74
CA ASP A 27 2.56 10.70 2.04
C ASP A 27 2.97 9.49 2.89
N LEU A 28 3.14 8.35 2.24
CA LEU A 28 3.34 7.07 2.89
C LEU A 28 4.42 6.27 2.18
N SER A 29 5.01 5.32 2.89
CA SER A 29 5.80 4.25 2.30
C SER A 29 5.19 2.91 2.69
N LEU A 30 5.02 2.05 1.70
CA LEU A 30 4.44 0.72 1.87
C LEU A 30 5.49 -0.33 1.53
N LYS A 31 5.51 -1.42 2.29
CA LYS A 31 6.36 -2.56 1.98
C LYS A 31 5.50 -3.75 1.62
N HIS A 32 5.76 -4.32 0.45
CA HIS A 32 5.05 -5.49 -0.04
C HIS A 32 6.00 -6.67 -0.17
N GLU A 33 5.55 -7.82 0.31
CA GLU A 33 6.24 -9.09 0.11
C GLU A 33 5.22 -10.14 -0.28
N SER A 34 5.55 -10.92 -1.29
CA SER A 34 4.69 -12.02 -1.73
C SER A 34 5.50 -13.08 -2.44
N LEU A 35 4.88 -14.25 -2.58
CA LEU A 35 5.41 -15.34 -3.37
C LEU A 35 4.44 -15.60 -4.51
N VAL A 36 4.93 -15.45 -5.73
CA VAL A 36 4.10 -15.64 -6.93
C VAL A 36 4.69 -16.74 -7.79
N SER A 37 3.87 -17.28 -8.67
CA SER A 37 4.32 -18.28 -9.64
C SER A 37 4.43 -17.62 -11.01
N GLU A 38 5.60 -17.79 -11.64
CA GLU A 38 5.85 -17.28 -12.98
C GLU A 38 6.39 -18.43 -13.82
N ASP A 39 5.65 -18.82 -14.82
CA ASP A 39 6.01 -19.94 -15.69
C ASP A 39 6.36 -21.21 -14.87
N GLY A 40 5.51 -21.51 -13.86
CA GLY A 40 5.70 -22.67 -13.01
C GLY A 40 6.82 -22.54 -11.98
N GLN A 41 7.49 -21.41 -11.91
CA GLN A 41 8.58 -21.17 -10.97
C GLN A 41 8.16 -20.21 -9.86
N PRO A 42 8.53 -20.49 -8.60
CA PRO A 42 8.24 -19.55 -7.52
C PRO A 42 9.13 -18.32 -7.64
N ARG A 43 8.52 -17.16 -7.46
CA ARG A 43 9.23 -15.88 -7.44
C ARG A 43 8.93 -15.15 -6.14
N GLN A 44 9.96 -14.79 -5.42
CA GLN A 44 9.84 -13.94 -4.26
C GLN A 44 9.75 -12.49 -4.74
N VAL A 45 8.67 -11.81 -4.35
CA VAL A 45 8.50 -10.39 -4.64
C VAL A 45 8.72 -9.61 -3.35
N SER A 46 9.58 -8.60 -3.41
CA SER A 46 9.82 -7.70 -2.28
C SER A 46 10.06 -6.31 -2.83
N MET A 47 9.29 -5.35 -2.37
CA MET A 47 9.45 -3.97 -2.85
C MET A 47 8.91 -2.98 -1.83
N GLU A 48 9.49 -1.78 -1.84
CA GLU A 48 8.92 -0.63 -1.18
C GLU A 48 8.28 0.27 -2.21
N MET A 49 7.14 0.83 -1.87
CA MET A 49 6.40 1.67 -2.78
C MET A 49 6.01 2.96 -2.11
N ARG A 50 6.34 4.06 -2.76
CA ARG A 50 5.90 5.37 -2.30
C ARG A 50 4.45 5.55 -2.68
N ALA A 51 3.68 6.10 -1.74
CA ALA A 51 2.25 6.24 -1.92
C ALA A 51 1.79 7.60 -1.39
N VAL A 52 0.64 8.03 -1.89
CA VAL A 52 -0.04 9.21 -1.41
C VAL A 52 -1.52 8.92 -1.30
N ALA A 53 -2.14 9.46 -0.25
CA ALA A 53 -3.58 9.39 -0.06
C ALA A 53 -4.11 10.83 -0.03
N ILE A 54 -5.19 11.08 -0.75
CA ILE A 54 -5.77 12.42 -0.85
C ILE A 54 -7.25 12.32 -0.53
N GLY A 55 -7.73 13.18 0.35
CA GLY A 55 -9.13 13.27 0.70
C GLY A 55 -9.53 12.39 1.88
N ALA A 56 -10.74 11.85 1.84
CA ALA A 56 -11.33 11.15 2.97
C ALA A 56 -10.57 9.89 3.39
N VAL A 57 -9.85 9.26 2.47
CA VAL A 57 -9.05 8.05 2.77
C VAL A 57 -7.93 8.33 3.78
N THR A 58 -7.51 9.57 3.92
CA THR A 58 -6.44 9.93 4.87
C THR A 58 -6.83 9.63 6.32
N LYS A 59 -8.11 9.69 6.67
CA LYS A 59 -8.54 9.47 8.06
C LYS A 59 -8.16 8.09 8.58
N GLY A 60 -8.44 7.05 7.81
CA GLY A 60 -8.09 5.70 8.21
C GLY A 60 -6.58 5.50 8.31
N LEU A 61 -5.84 6.12 7.41
CA LEU A 61 -4.39 5.99 7.38
C LEU A 61 -3.70 6.74 8.52
N LEU A 62 -4.28 7.86 8.96
CA LEU A 62 -3.77 8.57 10.14
C LEU A 62 -3.94 7.75 11.41
N ALA A 63 -5.02 6.97 11.50
CA ALA A 63 -5.30 6.13 12.65
C ALA A 63 -4.57 4.78 12.60
N ALA A 64 -4.05 4.39 11.45
CA ALA A 64 -3.38 3.10 11.28
C ALA A 64 -2.03 3.10 12.02
N GLU A 65 -1.70 1.94 12.61
CA GLU A 65 -0.42 1.78 13.26
C GLU A 65 0.68 1.50 12.24
N LEU A 66 1.86 2.05 12.46
CA LEU A 66 3.04 1.66 11.68
C LEU A 66 3.30 0.17 11.91
N GLY A 67 3.61 -0.53 10.82
CA GLY A 67 3.78 -1.97 10.85
C GLY A 67 2.51 -2.75 10.55
N SER A 68 1.35 -2.11 10.52
CA SER A 68 0.09 -2.80 10.25
C SER A 68 -0.03 -3.18 8.78
N MET A 69 -0.77 -4.25 8.53
CA MET A 69 -1.02 -4.77 7.18
C MET A 69 -2.39 -4.33 6.70
N ALA A 70 -2.47 -4.03 5.42
CA ALA A 70 -3.74 -3.66 4.78
C ALA A 70 -3.71 -4.01 3.30
N LEU A 71 -4.90 -4.11 2.73
CA LEU A 71 -5.07 -4.19 1.28
C LEU A 71 -5.30 -2.77 0.77
N TYR A 72 -4.40 -2.30 -0.06
CA TYR A 72 -4.45 -0.96 -0.64
C TYR A 72 -4.90 -1.06 -2.09
N THR A 73 -5.84 -0.23 -2.46
CA THR A 73 -6.34 -0.15 -3.83
C THR A 73 -6.14 1.28 -4.33
N GLY A 74 -5.79 1.40 -5.60
CA GLY A 74 -5.64 2.72 -6.20
C GLY A 74 -5.06 2.63 -7.60
N PHE A 75 -4.30 3.63 -7.97
CA PHE A 75 -3.68 3.69 -9.29
C PHE A 75 -2.24 4.18 -9.18
N VAL A 76 -1.47 3.96 -10.23
CA VAL A 76 -0.05 4.28 -10.26
C VAL A 76 0.21 5.35 -11.29
N THR A 77 1.04 6.31 -10.96
CA THR A 77 1.48 7.35 -11.89
C THR A 77 2.97 7.59 -11.69
N SER A 78 3.54 8.44 -12.54
CA SER A 78 4.93 8.86 -12.36
C SER A 78 5.05 9.76 -11.15
N ALA A 79 6.14 9.61 -10.40
CA ALA A 79 6.43 10.53 -9.31
C ALA A 79 6.62 11.94 -9.86
N ARG A 80 6.35 12.95 -9.02
CA ARG A 80 6.38 14.35 -9.42
C ARG A 80 7.74 14.79 -9.98
N ASN A 81 8.81 14.21 -9.47
CA ASN A 81 10.16 14.50 -9.94
C ASN A 81 10.55 13.74 -11.22
N GLY A 82 9.61 12.98 -11.81
CA GLY A 82 9.86 12.16 -13.00
C GLY A 82 10.65 10.90 -12.73
N ARG A 83 10.95 10.57 -11.48
CA ARG A 83 11.72 9.38 -11.11
C ARG A 83 10.85 8.40 -10.37
N GLY A 84 10.69 7.21 -10.95
CA GLY A 84 9.94 6.13 -10.33
C GLY A 84 8.44 6.35 -10.35
N LEU A 85 7.77 5.53 -9.58
CA LEU A 85 6.31 5.47 -9.55
C LEU A 85 5.77 5.97 -8.23
N LEU A 86 4.54 6.48 -8.27
CA LEU A 86 3.80 6.91 -7.11
C LEU A 86 2.43 6.22 -7.11
N PHE A 87 2.11 5.58 -6.02
CA PHE A 87 0.84 4.88 -5.85
C PHE A 87 -0.17 5.80 -5.16
N HIS A 88 -1.24 6.17 -5.88
CA HIS A 88 -2.33 6.95 -5.31
C HIS A 88 -3.35 5.98 -4.69
N ILE A 89 -3.47 6.02 -3.37
CA ILE A 89 -4.36 5.13 -2.63
C ILE A 89 -5.76 5.72 -2.64
N THR A 90 -6.73 4.95 -3.12
CA THR A 90 -8.13 5.35 -3.11
C THR A 90 -8.97 4.58 -2.10
N SER A 91 -8.48 3.44 -1.63
CA SER A 91 -9.20 2.60 -0.68
C SER A 91 -8.21 1.79 0.15
N VAL A 92 -8.52 1.61 1.43
CA VAL A 92 -7.71 0.83 2.36
C VAL A 92 -8.61 -0.11 3.12
N GLU A 93 -8.25 -1.38 3.14
CA GLU A 93 -8.97 -2.39 3.91
C GLU A 93 -7.98 -3.05 4.89
N PRO A 94 -8.08 -2.77 6.20
CA PRO A 94 -7.16 -3.36 7.16
C PRO A 94 -7.22 -4.88 7.15
N LEU A 95 -6.06 -5.52 7.24
CA LEU A 95 -5.92 -6.96 7.37
C LEU A 95 -5.46 -7.28 8.78
N SER A 96 -6.21 -8.15 9.46
CA SER A 96 -5.80 -8.58 10.79
C SER A 96 -4.98 -9.85 10.71
N PRO A 97 -4.19 -10.18 11.75
CA PRO A 97 -3.48 -11.45 11.79
C PRO A 97 -4.40 -12.67 11.71
N ALA A 98 -5.69 -12.50 12.02
CA ALA A 98 -6.68 -13.55 11.91
C ALA A 98 -7.38 -13.60 10.56
N ASP A 99 -7.00 -12.73 9.63
CA ASP A 99 -7.59 -12.69 8.29
C ASP A 99 -7.28 -13.98 7.54
N PRO A 100 -8.27 -14.65 6.94
CA PRO A 100 -8.04 -15.93 6.25
C PRO A 100 -7.00 -15.83 5.14
N ASP A 101 -6.97 -14.73 4.38
CA ASP A 101 -6.00 -14.57 3.29
C ASP A 101 -4.58 -14.52 3.83
N GLN A 102 -4.37 -13.81 4.92
CA GLN A 102 -3.07 -13.71 5.55
C GLN A 102 -2.63 -15.06 6.14
N LEU A 103 -3.55 -15.77 6.75
CA LEU A 103 -3.26 -17.11 7.28
C LEU A 103 -2.91 -18.09 6.17
N GLN A 104 -3.59 -18.01 5.03
CA GLN A 104 -3.28 -18.85 3.88
C GLN A 104 -1.89 -18.57 3.34
N LEU A 105 -1.51 -17.32 3.26
CA LEU A 105 -0.16 -16.94 2.81
C LEU A 105 0.90 -17.51 3.74
N ASN A 106 0.68 -17.42 5.04
CA ASN A 106 1.61 -17.96 6.03
C ASN A 106 1.70 -19.48 5.92
N SER A 107 0.60 -20.16 5.71
CA SER A 107 0.57 -21.61 5.54
C SER A 107 1.37 -22.05 4.32
N LYS A 108 1.27 -21.33 3.24
CA LYS A 108 2.00 -21.67 2.02
C LYS A 108 3.50 -21.46 2.15
N ARG A 109 3.92 -20.62 3.07
CA ARG A 109 5.34 -20.37 3.30
C ARG A 109 5.99 -21.40 4.21
N SER A 110 5.18 -22.01 5.02
CA SER A 110 5.68 -23.04 5.94
C SER A 110 5.67 -24.41 5.28
#